data_1552ad965cb2776225eda21b90518d4d
#
_entry.id   1552ad965cb2776225eda21b90518d4d
#
_cell.length_a   1.000
_cell.length_b   1.000
_cell.length_c   1.000
_cell.angle_alpha   90.00
_cell.angle_beta   90.00
_cell.angle_gamma   90.00
#
_symmetry.space_group_name_H-M   'P 1'
#
loop_
_entity.id
_entity.type
_entity.pdbx_description
1 polymer ?
#
loop_
_entity_poly.entity_id
_entity_poly.type
_entity_poly.pdbx_seq_one_letter_code
_entity_poly.pdbx_strand_id
1 'polypeptide(L)'
;MHEFRTVTYQPDNLPKVTIAIQDSDLNQADLLSLMVDELDALFSQHVELLAVEIECQDINVWHKVKQKLPIFTDRTLKRAAFYQSQFNWLKHKPSDRYPLLQVQTDSRYRHHPKRPPMPEGLVYQRYDAKSELTVSFRVFTLEKDLDNFTIWMNDPRVAEFWEQAWSREKLAEFAQQRLADPHIIPLIAEFNGHPFGYIEAYWVAEDRLSPYYPVENFDRGIHLLVGEESFRGPKYFDCWMR
;
A
#
# COMPACT_ATOMS: atom_id res chain seq x y z
N MET A 1 -24.54 -5.36 13.78
CA MET A 1 -23.73 -6.54 13.39
C MET A 1 -23.93 -6.69 11.90
N HIS A 2 -22.96 -6.25 11.10
CA HIS A 2 -23.09 -6.25 9.64
C HIS A 2 -22.67 -7.64 9.15
N GLU A 3 -23.61 -8.42 8.64
CA GLU A 3 -23.32 -9.73 8.07
C GLU A 3 -23.16 -9.63 6.55
N PHE A 4 -21.92 -9.73 6.07
CA PHE A 4 -21.67 -10.22 4.72
C PHE A 4 -21.77 -11.75 4.77
N ARG A 5 -22.69 -12.33 4.04
CA ARG A 5 -22.82 -13.79 3.89
C ARG A 5 -22.68 -14.11 2.41
N THR A 6 -22.04 -14.99 2.00
CA THR A 6 -21.42 -16.31 2.19
C THR A 6 -20.68 -16.61 0.91
N VAL A 7 -19.43 -17.04 0.98
CA VAL A 7 -18.76 -17.62 -0.18
C VAL A 7 -19.21 -19.06 -0.29
N THR A 8 -20.02 -19.40 -1.29
CA THR A 8 -20.27 -20.78 -1.66
C THR A 8 -19.26 -21.18 -2.75
N TYR A 9 -18.23 -21.89 -2.34
CA TYR A 9 -17.28 -22.50 -3.25
C TYR A 9 -17.87 -23.79 -3.80
N GLN A 10 -18.00 -23.87 -5.13
CA GLN A 10 -18.23 -25.12 -5.86
C GLN A 10 -17.03 -25.34 -6.78
N PRO A 11 -16.33 -26.49 -6.71
CA PRO A 11 -15.07 -26.73 -7.45
C PRO A 11 -15.18 -26.62 -8.96
N ASP A 12 -16.37 -26.83 -9.53
CA ASP A 12 -16.61 -26.91 -10.98
C ASP A 12 -17.17 -25.61 -11.60
N ASN A 13 -17.41 -24.56 -10.81
CA ASN A 13 -17.92 -23.27 -11.29
C ASN A 13 -17.12 -22.11 -10.72
N LEU A 14 -17.15 -20.95 -11.40
CA LEU A 14 -16.63 -19.71 -10.85
C LEU A 14 -17.24 -19.49 -9.45
N PRO A 15 -16.41 -19.32 -8.39
CA PRO A 15 -16.95 -19.11 -7.05
C PRO A 15 -17.78 -17.84 -7.04
N LYS A 16 -18.94 -17.92 -6.40
CA LYS A 16 -19.87 -16.82 -6.28
C LYS A 16 -19.73 -16.15 -4.92
N VAL A 17 -19.59 -14.84 -4.94
CA VAL A 17 -19.63 -14.00 -3.76
C VAL A 17 -20.96 -13.26 -3.73
N THR A 18 -21.78 -13.54 -2.74
CA THR A 18 -23.07 -12.86 -2.58
C THR A 18 -22.91 -11.64 -1.70
N ILE A 19 -23.20 -10.46 -2.24
CA ILE A 19 -23.30 -9.23 -1.47
C ILE A 19 -24.76 -9.11 -1.01
N ALA A 20 -25.01 -9.46 0.25
CA ALA A 20 -26.29 -9.25 0.92
C ALA A 20 -26.19 -8.02 1.80
N ILE A 21 -26.91 -6.96 1.46
CA ILE A 21 -26.99 -5.75 2.28
C ILE A 21 -28.31 -5.81 3.02
N GLN A 22 -28.24 -5.91 4.35
CA GLN A 22 -29.42 -5.89 5.21
C GLN A 22 -29.78 -4.49 5.73
N ASP A 23 -28.92 -3.50 5.51
CA ASP A 23 -29.08 -2.17 6.06
C ASP A 23 -29.04 -1.12 4.95
N SER A 24 -30.17 -0.45 4.74
CA SER A 24 -30.31 0.64 3.76
C SER A 24 -29.54 1.91 4.15
N ASP A 25 -29.05 1.99 5.38
CA ASP A 25 -28.44 3.20 5.97
C ASP A 25 -26.90 3.20 5.91
N LEU A 26 -26.28 2.14 5.40
CA LEU A 26 -24.83 2.13 5.17
C LEU A 26 -24.45 3.21 4.15
N ASN A 27 -23.58 4.10 4.57
CA ASN A 27 -23.02 5.04 3.62
C ASN A 27 -22.17 4.28 2.58
N GLN A 28 -22.05 4.84 1.38
CA GLN A 28 -21.40 4.19 0.24
C GLN A 28 -19.90 3.88 0.49
N ALA A 29 -19.25 4.66 1.34
CA ALA A 29 -17.82 4.50 1.63
C ALA A 29 -17.59 3.26 2.52
N ASP A 30 -18.44 3.05 3.51
CA ASP A 30 -18.36 1.90 4.42
C ASP A 30 -18.64 0.59 3.68
N LEU A 31 -19.65 0.59 2.78
CA LEU A 31 -19.96 -0.56 1.96
C LEU A 31 -18.77 -0.98 1.08
N LEU A 32 -18.12 -0.02 0.43
CA LEU A 32 -16.97 -0.30 -0.43
C LEU A 32 -15.78 -0.81 0.37
N SER A 33 -15.52 -0.21 1.54
CA SER A 33 -14.42 -0.66 2.41
C SER A 33 -14.64 -2.09 2.86
N LEU A 34 -15.84 -2.42 3.35
CA LEU A 34 -16.18 -3.77 3.78
C LEU A 34 -16.06 -4.79 2.64
N MET A 35 -16.56 -4.45 1.45
CA MET A 35 -16.47 -5.33 0.28
C MET A 35 -15.01 -5.56 -0.14
N VAL A 36 -14.17 -4.54 -0.08
CA VAL A 36 -12.73 -4.66 -0.39
C VAL A 36 -12.04 -5.56 0.63
N ASP A 37 -12.31 -5.38 1.92
CA ASP A 37 -11.71 -6.17 2.99
C ASP A 37 -12.10 -7.66 2.86
N GLU A 38 -13.38 -7.96 2.57
CA GLU A 38 -13.87 -9.33 2.36
C GLU A 38 -13.28 -9.99 1.10
N LEU A 39 -13.18 -9.24 -0.01
CA LEU A 39 -12.56 -9.75 -1.23
C LEU A 39 -11.06 -9.98 -1.06
N ASP A 40 -10.36 -9.14 -0.33
CA ASP A 40 -8.95 -9.35 -0.01
C ASP A 40 -8.76 -10.60 0.87
N ALA A 41 -9.59 -10.77 1.90
CA ALA A 41 -9.60 -11.95 2.74
C ALA A 41 -9.82 -13.23 1.90
N LEU A 42 -10.83 -13.21 1.03
CA LEU A 42 -11.15 -14.32 0.14
C LEU A 42 -9.99 -14.68 -0.79
N PHE A 43 -9.46 -13.71 -1.53
CA PHE A 43 -8.35 -13.95 -2.45
C PHE A 43 -7.05 -14.31 -1.73
N SER A 44 -6.87 -13.89 -0.48
CA SER A 44 -5.71 -14.23 0.35
C SER A 44 -5.79 -15.65 0.89
N GLN A 45 -6.98 -16.12 1.29
CA GLN A 45 -7.22 -17.48 1.76
C GLN A 45 -7.18 -18.51 0.62
N HIS A 46 -7.68 -18.12 -0.55
CA HIS A 46 -7.82 -18.98 -1.72
C HIS A 46 -6.95 -18.46 -2.87
N VAL A 47 -5.66 -18.73 -2.80
CA VAL A 47 -4.67 -18.25 -3.78
C VAL A 47 -4.88 -18.81 -5.19
N GLU A 48 -5.54 -19.94 -5.32
CA GLU A 48 -5.92 -20.60 -6.57
C GLU A 48 -7.06 -19.89 -7.30
N LEU A 49 -7.85 -19.05 -6.62
CA LEU A 49 -8.94 -18.31 -7.23
C LEU A 49 -8.42 -17.19 -8.14
N LEU A 50 -8.67 -17.33 -9.43
CA LEU A 50 -8.29 -16.34 -10.45
C LEU A 50 -9.39 -15.30 -10.68
N ALA A 51 -10.64 -15.63 -10.36
CA ALA A 51 -11.80 -14.75 -10.49
C ALA A 51 -12.93 -15.20 -9.57
N VAL A 52 -13.87 -14.29 -9.31
CA VAL A 52 -15.12 -14.54 -8.58
C VAL A 52 -16.29 -13.88 -9.31
N GLU A 53 -17.49 -14.45 -9.20
CA GLU A 53 -18.72 -13.83 -9.65
C GLU A 53 -19.40 -13.13 -8.46
N ILE A 54 -19.82 -11.88 -8.64
CA ILE A 54 -20.51 -11.09 -7.61
C ILE A 54 -22.02 -11.18 -7.82
N GLU A 55 -22.73 -11.74 -6.86
CA GLU A 55 -24.18 -11.71 -6.79
C GLU A 55 -24.62 -10.57 -5.87
N CYS A 56 -25.37 -9.63 -6.38
CA CYS A 56 -26.00 -8.55 -5.62
C CYS A 56 -27.49 -8.53 -5.94
N GLN A 57 -28.33 -8.67 -4.90
CA GLN A 57 -29.78 -8.70 -5.06
C GLN A 57 -30.37 -7.34 -5.41
N ASP A 58 -29.81 -6.27 -4.85
CA ASP A 58 -30.23 -4.90 -5.14
C ASP A 58 -29.44 -4.33 -6.33
N ILE A 59 -30.15 -4.13 -7.45
CA ILE A 59 -29.59 -3.59 -8.68
C ILE A 59 -29.05 -2.16 -8.50
N ASN A 60 -29.65 -1.35 -7.65
CA ASN A 60 -29.21 0.02 -7.42
C ASN A 60 -27.89 0.03 -6.64
N VAL A 61 -27.76 -0.86 -5.68
CA VAL A 61 -26.50 -1.07 -4.94
C VAL A 61 -25.42 -1.57 -5.90
N TRP A 62 -25.73 -2.53 -6.76
CA TRP A 62 -24.80 -3.02 -7.76
C TRP A 62 -24.31 -1.90 -8.70
N HIS A 63 -25.20 -1.06 -9.19
CA HIS A 63 -24.85 0.08 -10.03
C HIS A 63 -23.89 1.05 -9.31
N LYS A 64 -24.15 1.34 -8.03
CA LYS A 64 -23.28 2.20 -7.22
C LYS A 64 -21.89 1.59 -7.01
N VAL A 65 -21.83 0.29 -6.74
CA VAL A 65 -20.58 -0.47 -6.60
C VAL A 65 -19.78 -0.41 -7.90
N LYS A 66 -20.41 -0.75 -9.03
CA LYS A 66 -19.79 -0.78 -10.35
C LYS A 66 -19.26 0.60 -10.78
N GLN A 67 -19.99 1.66 -10.45
CA GLN A 67 -19.57 3.04 -10.73
C GLN A 67 -18.31 3.44 -9.94
N LYS A 68 -18.19 2.98 -8.71
CA LYS A 68 -17.08 3.32 -7.82
C LYS A 68 -15.87 2.40 -8.00
N LEU A 69 -16.10 1.16 -8.39
CA LEU A 69 -15.07 0.15 -8.65
C LEU A 69 -15.16 -0.34 -10.10
N PRO A 70 -14.62 0.36 -11.06
CA PRO A 70 -14.72 0.01 -12.49
C PRO A 70 -13.76 -1.14 -12.87
N ILE A 71 -13.63 -2.14 -12.00
CA ILE A 71 -12.75 -3.30 -12.14
C ILE A 71 -13.50 -4.58 -12.49
N PHE A 72 -14.83 -4.48 -12.60
CA PHE A 72 -15.68 -5.62 -12.93
C PHE A 72 -15.91 -5.72 -14.44
N THR A 73 -15.81 -6.95 -14.94
CA THR A 73 -16.33 -7.31 -16.26
C THR A 73 -17.67 -7.98 -16.04
N ASP A 74 -18.77 -7.28 -16.37
CA ASP A 74 -20.14 -7.63 -15.99
C ASP A 74 -20.28 -7.83 -14.48
N ARG A 75 -20.40 -9.05 -14.01
CA ARG A 75 -20.43 -9.42 -12.59
C ARG A 75 -19.16 -10.15 -12.13
N THR A 76 -18.19 -10.31 -13.03
CA THR A 76 -16.96 -11.03 -12.74
C THR A 76 -15.87 -10.07 -12.28
N LEU A 77 -15.24 -10.40 -11.17
CA LEU A 77 -14.03 -9.76 -10.66
C LEU A 77 -12.84 -10.69 -10.82
N LYS A 78 -11.88 -10.29 -11.63
CA LYS A 78 -10.59 -11.00 -11.74
C LYS A 78 -9.67 -10.59 -10.60
N ARG A 79 -8.98 -11.58 -10.01
CA ARG A 79 -7.98 -11.36 -8.96
C ARG A 79 -6.93 -10.32 -9.38
N ALA A 80 -6.40 -10.41 -10.60
CA ALA A 80 -5.42 -9.45 -11.11
C ALA A 80 -5.97 -8.01 -11.15
N ALA A 81 -7.22 -7.83 -11.61
CA ALA A 81 -7.88 -6.52 -11.63
C ALA A 81 -8.10 -5.98 -10.21
N PHE A 82 -8.46 -6.86 -9.27
CA PHE A 82 -8.62 -6.49 -7.87
C PHE A 82 -7.31 -5.94 -7.28
N TYR A 83 -6.20 -6.68 -7.42
CA TYR A 83 -4.91 -6.28 -6.86
C TYR A 83 -4.20 -5.16 -7.63
N GLN A 84 -4.57 -4.88 -8.85
CA GLN A 84 -4.10 -3.71 -9.61
C GLN A 84 -4.92 -2.44 -9.32
N SER A 85 -6.05 -2.57 -8.63
CA SER A 85 -6.92 -1.44 -8.31
C SER A 85 -6.31 -0.59 -7.21
N GLN A 86 -6.30 0.73 -7.42
CA GLN A 86 -5.83 1.69 -6.42
C GLN A 86 -6.72 1.75 -5.18
N PHE A 87 -7.99 1.33 -5.29
CA PHE A 87 -8.99 1.44 -4.22
C PHE A 87 -8.66 0.59 -3.00
N ASN A 88 -7.92 -0.49 -3.19
CA ASN A 88 -7.67 -1.49 -2.15
C ASN A 88 -6.55 -1.08 -1.19
N TRP A 89 -5.64 -0.19 -1.62
CA TRP A 89 -4.35 -0.03 -0.98
C TRP A 89 -4.12 1.35 -0.36
N LEU A 90 -4.90 2.35 -0.75
CA LEU A 90 -4.71 3.71 -0.28
C LEU A 90 -5.80 4.10 0.72
N LYS A 91 -5.49 4.05 2.00
CA LYS A 91 -6.38 4.58 3.07
C LYS A 91 -6.66 6.07 2.88
N HIS A 92 -5.69 6.81 2.37
CA HIS A 92 -5.81 8.21 2.00
C HIS A 92 -5.45 8.35 0.53
N LYS A 93 -6.47 8.34 -0.34
CA LYS A 93 -6.23 8.61 -1.75
C LYS A 93 -5.60 9.98 -1.92
N PRO A 94 -4.45 10.08 -2.61
CA PRO A 94 -4.06 11.36 -3.14
C PRO A 94 -5.22 11.88 -4.01
N SER A 95 -5.56 13.15 -3.86
CA SER A 95 -6.66 13.77 -4.59
C SER A 95 -6.46 13.56 -6.10
N ASP A 96 -7.42 12.90 -6.77
CA ASP A 96 -7.50 12.82 -8.24
C ASP A 96 -7.55 14.22 -8.88
N ARG A 97 -7.78 15.25 -8.06
CA ARG A 97 -7.85 16.66 -8.43
C ARG A 97 -6.51 17.36 -8.38
N TYR A 98 -5.42 16.66 -8.06
CA TYR A 98 -4.11 17.29 -8.08
C TYR A 98 -3.72 17.50 -9.55
N PRO A 99 -3.67 18.76 -10.03
CA PRO A 99 -3.42 19.01 -11.43
C PRO A 99 -2.00 18.58 -11.81
N LEU A 100 -1.83 18.04 -13.01
CA LEU A 100 -0.51 17.79 -13.60
C LEU A 100 0.15 19.12 -13.96
N LEU A 101 0.61 19.84 -12.95
CA LEU A 101 1.34 21.08 -13.10
C LEU A 101 2.84 20.77 -13.06
N GLN A 102 3.52 21.00 -14.20
CA GLN A 102 4.97 20.88 -14.25
C GLN A 102 5.62 22.04 -13.51
N VAL A 103 6.55 21.72 -12.64
CA VAL A 103 7.36 22.69 -11.90
C VAL A 103 8.82 22.50 -12.23
N GLN A 104 9.59 23.57 -12.12
CA GLN A 104 11.02 23.54 -12.24
C GLN A 104 11.63 23.60 -10.84
N THR A 105 12.59 22.73 -10.56
CA THR A 105 13.35 22.76 -9.31
C THR A 105 14.79 23.21 -9.59
N ASP A 106 15.46 23.65 -8.54
CA ASP A 106 16.91 23.96 -8.57
C ASP A 106 17.78 22.72 -8.67
N SER A 107 17.18 21.53 -8.55
CA SER A 107 17.89 20.28 -8.73
C SER A 107 18.28 20.06 -10.19
N ARG A 108 19.30 19.23 -10.43
CA ARG A 108 19.68 18.81 -11.79
C ARG A 108 18.59 18.09 -12.57
N TYR A 109 17.50 17.70 -11.92
CA TYR A 109 16.32 17.00 -12.49
C TYR A 109 15.16 17.97 -12.75
N ARG A 110 15.38 18.98 -13.39
CA ARG A 110 14.78 20.25 -13.74
C ARG A 110 13.27 20.37 -13.82
N HIS A 111 12.55 19.38 -14.35
CA HIS A 111 11.10 19.47 -14.57
C HIS A 111 10.45 18.19 -14.09
N HIS A 112 9.46 18.35 -13.25
CA HIS A 112 8.65 17.25 -12.75
C HIS A 112 7.23 17.75 -12.39
N PRO A 113 6.23 16.86 -12.27
CA PRO A 113 4.93 17.27 -11.79
C PRO A 113 5.02 17.85 -10.38
N LYS A 114 4.20 18.85 -10.09
CA LYS A 114 3.99 19.29 -8.72
C LYS A 114 3.52 18.10 -7.90
N ARG A 115 4.23 17.80 -6.83
CA ARG A 115 3.95 16.64 -5.98
C ARG A 115 2.89 16.95 -4.93
N PRO A 116 2.07 15.96 -4.53
CA PRO A 116 1.23 16.08 -3.36
C PRO A 116 2.07 16.40 -2.11
N PRO A 117 1.49 17.05 -1.11
CA PRO A 117 2.18 17.25 0.16
C PRO A 117 2.58 15.91 0.80
N MET A 118 3.63 15.94 1.61
CA MET A 118 4.07 14.79 2.39
C MET A 118 2.89 14.28 3.23
N PRO A 119 2.59 12.98 3.22
CA PRO A 119 1.58 12.43 4.10
C PRO A 119 2.04 12.46 5.56
N GLU A 120 1.11 12.35 6.48
CA GLU A 120 1.37 12.27 7.91
C GLU A 120 0.80 10.98 8.49
N GLY A 121 1.46 10.47 9.53
CA GLY A 121 0.97 9.32 10.29
C GLY A 121 0.85 8.03 9.47
N LEU A 122 -0.27 7.36 9.60
CA LEU A 122 -0.57 6.10 8.92
C LEU A 122 -0.90 6.35 7.44
N VAL A 123 -0.08 5.81 6.54
CA VAL A 123 -0.24 5.96 5.09
C VAL A 123 -1.03 4.81 4.48
N TYR A 124 -0.77 3.60 4.97
CA TYR A 124 -1.37 2.38 4.47
C TYR A 124 -1.58 1.37 5.59
N GLN A 125 -2.67 0.61 5.53
CA GLN A 125 -2.91 -0.51 6.42
C GLN A 125 -3.77 -1.56 5.73
N ARG A 126 -3.40 -2.84 5.93
CA ARG A 126 -4.14 -3.98 5.42
C ARG A 126 -4.00 -5.18 6.35
N TYR A 127 -5.10 -5.88 6.59
CA TYR A 127 -5.06 -7.21 7.18
C TYR A 127 -4.82 -8.25 6.07
N ASP A 128 -3.86 -9.13 6.27
CA ASP A 128 -3.61 -10.28 5.40
C ASP A 128 -4.13 -11.56 6.08
N ALA A 129 -5.24 -12.08 5.59
CA ALA A 129 -5.89 -13.24 6.17
C ALA A 129 -5.04 -14.53 6.06
N LYS A 130 -4.15 -14.62 5.06
CA LYS A 130 -3.26 -15.78 4.88
C LYS A 130 -2.20 -15.88 5.97
N SER A 131 -1.62 -14.75 6.35
CA SER A 131 -0.59 -14.68 7.39
C SER A 131 -1.15 -14.35 8.76
N GLU A 132 -2.43 -13.93 8.84
CA GLU A 132 -3.11 -13.42 10.03
C GLU A 132 -2.40 -12.20 10.64
N LEU A 133 -1.85 -11.35 9.78
CA LEU A 133 -1.11 -10.17 10.16
C LEU A 133 -1.74 -8.91 9.57
N THR A 134 -1.75 -7.84 10.36
CA THR A 134 -1.98 -6.50 9.84
C THR A 134 -0.65 -5.89 9.45
N VAL A 135 -0.46 -5.63 8.15
CA VAL A 135 0.68 -4.84 7.66
C VAL A 135 0.29 -3.38 7.60
N SER A 136 1.16 -2.51 8.07
CA SER A 136 0.97 -1.06 7.97
C SER A 136 2.25 -0.34 7.59
N PHE A 137 2.08 0.81 6.94
CA PHE A 137 3.15 1.75 6.64
C PHE A 137 2.75 3.11 7.19
N ARG A 138 3.61 3.69 7.99
CA ARG A 138 3.45 5.04 8.51
C ARG A 138 4.68 5.89 8.28
N VAL A 139 4.51 7.19 8.26
CA VAL A 139 5.65 8.11 8.13
C VAL A 139 6.59 7.94 9.33
N PHE A 140 7.89 7.92 9.03
CA PHE A 140 8.95 7.89 10.04
C PHE A 140 8.88 9.10 10.96
N THR A 141 9.13 8.89 12.26
CA THR A 141 9.29 9.97 13.22
C THR A 141 10.56 9.79 14.05
N LEU A 142 11.33 10.85 14.26
CA LEU A 142 12.56 10.77 15.05
C LEU A 142 12.33 10.27 16.46
N GLU A 143 11.24 10.73 17.08
CA GLU A 143 10.93 10.39 18.46
C GLU A 143 10.70 8.88 18.69
N LYS A 144 10.03 8.22 17.75
CA LYS A 144 9.63 6.81 17.90
C LYS A 144 10.60 5.84 17.25
N ASP A 145 11.27 6.26 16.17
CA ASP A 145 11.86 5.32 15.23
C ASP A 145 13.38 5.38 15.17
N LEU A 146 13.98 6.48 15.66
CA LEU A 146 15.42 6.69 15.52
C LEU A 146 16.26 5.59 16.18
N ASP A 147 15.82 5.03 17.30
CA ASP A 147 16.56 4.00 18.01
C ASP A 147 16.57 2.68 17.21
N ASN A 148 15.39 2.23 16.74
CA ASN A 148 15.30 1.05 15.86
C ASN A 148 16.05 1.28 14.55
N PHE A 149 15.91 2.45 13.95
CA PHE A 149 16.61 2.81 12.73
C PHE A 149 18.14 2.77 12.91
N THR A 150 18.64 3.25 14.04
CA THR A 150 20.06 3.17 14.37
C THR A 150 20.54 1.72 14.52
N ILE A 151 19.77 0.88 15.20
CA ILE A 151 20.10 -0.55 15.36
C ILE A 151 20.14 -1.21 13.98
N TRP A 152 19.11 -1.00 13.16
CA TRP A 152 19.00 -1.63 11.84
C TRP A 152 20.11 -1.19 10.88
N MET A 153 20.40 0.11 10.83
CA MET A 153 21.46 0.63 9.94
C MET A 153 22.86 0.15 10.31
N ASN A 154 23.08 -0.16 11.60
CA ASN A 154 24.34 -0.69 12.10
C ASN A 154 24.39 -2.23 12.13
N ASP A 155 23.32 -2.92 11.78
CA ASP A 155 23.35 -4.36 11.53
C ASP A 155 24.30 -4.65 10.35
N PRO A 156 25.32 -5.51 10.50
CA PRO A 156 26.28 -5.81 9.42
C PRO A 156 25.61 -6.18 8.10
N ARG A 157 24.52 -6.91 8.16
CA ARG A 157 23.71 -7.35 7.00
C ARG A 157 23.08 -6.17 6.25
N VAL A 158 22.63 -5.14 6.96
CA VAL A 158 22.06 -3.92 6.38
C VAL A 158 23.18 -2.99 5.93
N ALA A 159 24.20 -2.83 6.76
CA ALA A 159 25.33 -1.97 6.49
C ALA A 159 26.10 -2.34 5.21
N GLU A 160 26.15 -3.62 4.86
CA GLU A 160 26.77 -4.11 3.62
C GLU A 160 26.16 -3.48 2.35
N PHE A 161 24.84 -3.23 2.37
CA PHE A 161 24.12 -2.71 1.20
C PHE A 161 23.84 -1.20 1.29
N TRP A 162 23.55 -0.71 2.51
CA TRP A 162 23.20 0.71 2.70
C TRP A 162 24.41 1.61 2.90
N GLU A 163 25.55 1.03 3.30
CA GLU A 163 26.82 1.76 3.55
C GLU A 163 26.67 2.93 4.54
N GLN A 164 25.74 2.81 5.47
CA GLN A 164 25.35 3.86 6.43
C GLN A 164 25.39 3.38 7.89
N ALA A 165 26.40 2.58 8.23
CA ALA A 165 26.69 2.22 9.61
C ALA A 165 27.24 3.45 10.38
N TRP A 166 26.37 4.41 10.65
CA TRP A 166 26.71 5.71 11.22
C TRP A 166 26.30 5.83 12.69
N SER A 167 26.83 6.89 13.34
CA SER A 167 26.35 7.23 14.69
C SER A 167 24.88 7.63 14.69
N ARG A 168 24.24 7.52 15.85
CA ARG A 168 22.86 7.89 16.06
C ARG A 168 22.56 9.34 15.64
N GLU A 169 23.49 10.26 15.97
CA GLU A 169 23.40 11.68 15.63
C GLU A 169 23.41 11.89 14.12
N LYS A 170 24.32 11.22 13.41
CA LYS A 170 24.41 11.31 11.96
C LYS A 170 23.20 10.69 11.27
N LEU A 171 22.65 9.60 11.81
CA LEU A 171 21.41 9.00 11.33
C LEU A 171 20.18 9.88 11.60
N ALA A 172 20.18 10.62 12.71
CA ALA A 172 19.14 11.61 12.99
C ALA A 172 19.16 12.76 11.96
N GLU A 173 20.34 13.29 11.65
CA GLU A 173 20.51 14.32 10.60
C GLU A 173 20.07 13.80 9.23
N PHE A 174 20.43 12.59 8.88
CA PHE A 174 19.99 11.93 7.65
C PHE A 174 18.47 11.81 7.59
N ALA A 175 17.84 11.29 8.66
CA ALA A 175 16.39 11.14 8.72
C ALA A 175 15.65 12.49 8.63
N GLN A 176 16.19 13.55 9.28
CA GLN A 176 15.66 14.91 9.15
C GLN A 176 15.71 15.41 7.71
N GLN A 177 16.82 15.15 7.00
CA GLN A 177 16.96 15.52 5.59
C GLN A 177 15.92 14.78 4.73
N ARG A 178 15.66 13.49 4.99
CA ARG A 178 14.64 12.72 4.28
C ARG A 178 13.23 13.23 4.54
N LEU A 179 12.92 13.60 5.79
CA LEU A 179 11.63 14.19 6.14
C LEU A 179 11.41 15.58 5.53
N ALA A 180 12.48 16.33 5.31
CA ALA A 180 12.42 17.65 4.67
C ALA A 180 12.38 17.59 3.13
N ASP A 181 12.69 16.46 2.54
CA ASP A 181 12.78 16.29 1.09
C ASP A 181 11.40 15.94 0.50
N PRO A 182 10.81 16.81 -0.32
CA PRO A 182 9.46 16.58 -0.84
C PRO A 182 9.34 15.43 -1.86
N HIS A 183 10.46 14.90 -2.36
CA HIS A 183 10.42 13.79 -3.31
C HIS A 183 10.56 12.40 -2.67
N ILE A 184 10.90 12.31 -1.40
CA ILE A 184 11.08 11.06 -0.65
C ILE A 184 10.08 11.01 0.50
N ILE A 185 9.41 9.88 0.67
CA ILE A 185 8.57 9.59 1.82
C ILE A 185 9.25 8.50 2.65
N PRO A 186 9.89 8.85 3.78
CA PRO A 186 10.46 7.85 4.68
C PRO A 186 9.35 7.19 5.49
N LEU A 187 9.27 5.86 5.41
CA LEU A 187 8.21 5.06 6.03
C LEU A 187 8.79 4.01 6.97
N ILE A 188 8.06 3.72 8.02
CA ILE A 188 8.22 2.54 8.87
C ILE A 188 7.18 1.50 8.47
N ALA A 189 7.66 0.30 8.20
CA ALA A 189 6.83 -0.87 7.96
C ALA A 189 6.59 -1.62 9.27
N GLU A 190 5.34 -2.01 9.52
CA GLU A 190 4.93 -2.66 10.77
C GLU A 190 4.08 -3.89 10.49
N PHE A 191 4.24 -4.93 11.34
CA PHE A 191 3.28 -6.02 11.48
C PHE A 191 2.59 -5.94 12.83
N ASN A 192 1.26 -5.87 12.84
CA ASN A 192 0.47 -5.73 14.07
C ASN A 192 0.96 -4.58 14.98
N GLY A 193 1.44 -3.48 14.38
CA GLY A 193 2.00 -2.34 15.10
C GLY A 193 3.45 -2.51 15.58
N HIS A 194 4.11 -3.62 15.27
CA HIS A 194 5.52 -3.83 15.57
C HIS A 194 6.39 -3.42 14.38
N PRO A 195 7.25 -2.40 14.51
CA PRO A 195 8.16 -1.97 13.46
C PRO A 195 9.09 -3.11 13.03
N PHE A 196 9.21 -3.34 11.71
CA PHE A 196 10.11 -4.38 11.20
C PHE A 196 11.08 -3.90 10.13
N GLY A 197 10.83 -2.73 9.53
CA GLY A 197 11.67 -2.26 8.45
C GLY A 197 11.46 -0.78 8.12
N TYR A 198 12.36 -0.28 7.28
CA TYR A 198 12.38 1.10 6.80
C TYR A 198 12.28 1.13 5.29
N ILE A 199 11.50 2.05 4.76
CA ILE A 199 11.27 2.23 3.33
C ILE A 199 11.40 3.70 2.97
N GLU A 200 12.12 4.01 1.89
CA GLU A 200 12.07 5.30 1.22
C GLU A 200 11.27 5.14 -0.07
N ALA A 201 10.07 5.70 -0.12
CA ALA A 201 9.28 5.77 -1.35
C ALA A 201 9.53 7.12 -2.03
N TYR A 202 10.14 7.11 -3.22
CA TYR A 202 10.57 8.34 -3.88
C TYR A 202 9.99 8.50 -5.29
N TRP A 203 9.96 9.73 -5.77
CA TRP A 203 9.61 10.05 -7.14
C TRP A 203 10.84 9.93 -8.03
N VAL A 204 10.80 9.07 -9.04
CA VAL A 204 11.98 8.79 -9.87
C VAL A 204 12.39 9.98 -10.72
N ALA A 205 11.44 10.82 -11.14
CA ALA A 205 11.76 12.01 -11.95
C ALA A 205 12.71 13.00 -11.24
N GLU A 206 12.72 13.02 -9.90
CA GLU A 206 13.61 13.87 -9.09
C GLU A 206 14.81 13.09 -8.53
N ASP A 207 14.86 11.78 -8.75
CA ASP A 207 15.92 10.92 -8.25
C ASP A 207 17.11 10.79 -9.23
N ARG A 208 18.23 10.31 -8.71
CA ARG A 208 19.43 9.99 -9.49
C ARG A 208 19.24 8.96 -10.59
N LEU A 209 18.14 8.20 -10.55
CA LEU A 209 17.81 7.22 -11.57
C LEU A 209 17.20 7.83 -12.82
N SER A 210 16.66 9.04 -12.74
CA SER A 210 15.95 9.68 -13.87
C SER A 210 16.73 9.76 -15.18
N PRO A 211 18.06 9.89 -15.22
CA PRO A 211 18.81 9.94 -16.48
C PRO A 211 18.99 8.59 -17.17
N TYR A 212 18.65 7.47 -16.52
CA TYR A 212 19.00 6.14 -17.02
C TYR A 212 17.91 5.45 -17.83
N TYR A 213 16.68 5.97 -17.79
CA TYR A 213 15.57 5.45 -18.60
C TYR A 213 14.51 6.54 -18.85
N PRO A 214 13.59 6.36 -19.80
CA PRO A 214 12.47 7.27 -20.02
C PRO A 214 11.51 7.23 -18.82
N VAL A 215 11.69 8.17 -17.88
CA VAL A 215 10.87 8.25 -16.66
C VAL A 215 9.54 8.90 -16.98
N GLU A 216 8.47 8.29 -16.53
CA GLU A 216 7.14 8.87 -16.57
C GLU A 216 6.85 9.75 -15.33
N ASN A 217 5.83 10.61 -15.48
CA ASN A 217 5.53 11.65 -14.48
C ASN A 217 5.28 11.13 -13.06
N PHE A 218 4.77 9.91 -12.92
CA PHE A 218 4.38 9.32 -11.64
C PHE A 218 5.14 8.04 -11.29
N ASP A 219 6.27 7.80 -11.95
CA ASP A 219 7.14 6.69 -11.60
C ASP A 219 7.63 6.80 -10.16
N ARG A 220 7.50 5.70 -9.43
CA ARG A 220 7.96 5.57 -8.05
C ARG A 220 9.08 4.56 -7.97
N GLY A 221 10.07 4.90 -7.16
CA GLY A 221 11.09 3.96 -6.71
C GLY A 221 10.95 3.72 -5.21
N ILE A 222 11.52 2.61 -4.76
CA ILE A 222 11.63 2.30 -3.34
C ILE A 222 13.04 1.85 -3.00
N HIS A 223 13.58 2.36 -1.89
CA HIS A 223 14.65 1.72 -1.15
C HIS A 223 14.04 1.10 0.09
N LEU A 224 14.48 -0.10 0.46
CA LEU A 224 13.89 -0.77 1.60
C LEU A 224 14.93 -1.62 2.35
N LEU A 225 14.71 -1.77 3.63
CA LEU A 225 15.39 -2.74 4.47
C LEU A 225 14.38 -3.44 5.40
N VAL A 226 14.62 -4.71 5.67
CA VAL A 226 13.99 -5.44 6.78
C VAL A 226 15.00 -5.48 7.91
N GLY A 227 14.76 -4.67 8.94
CA GLY A 227 15.64 -4.53 10.09
C GLY A 227 15.48 -5.69 11.08
N GLU A 228 14.23 -6.06 11.38
CA GLU A 228 13.93 -7.13 12.30
C GLU A 228 14.11 -8.52 11.67
N GLU A 229 15.05 -9.29 12.22
CA GLU A 229 15.37 -10.61 11.70
C GLU A 229 14.19 -11.61 11.85
N SER A 230 13.41 -11.47 12.91
CA SER A 230 12.23 -12.30 13.18
C SER A 230 11.13 -12.20 12.14
N PHE A 231 11.09 -11.10 11.37
CA PHE A 231 10.11 -10.86 10.30
C PHE A 231 10.68 -11.12 8.90
N ARG A 232 11.74 -11.92 8.80
CA ARG A 232 12.29 -12.38 7.51
C ARG A 232 11.66 -13.71 7.10
N GLY A 233 11.65 -13.93 5.79
CA GLY A 233 11.18 -15.19 5.21
C GLY A 233 9.95 -15.04 4.33
N PRO A 234 9.62 -16.10 3.56
CA PRO A 234 8.59 -16.03 2.51
C PRO A 234 7.21 -15.61 3.02
N LYS A 235 6.79 -16.10 4.21
CA LYS A 235 5.51 -15.75 4.81
C LYS A 235 5.34 -14.23 4.97
N TYR A 236 6.35 -13.58 5.51
CA TYR A 236 6.32 -12.14 5.77
C TYR A 236 6.47 -11.35 4.49
N PHE A 237 7.42 -11.78 3.63
CA PHE A 237 7.65 -11.13 2.33
C PHE A 237 6.39 -11.13 1.47
N ASP A 238 5.69 -12.26 1.33
CA ASP A 238 4.43 -12.34 0.61
C ASP A 238 3.36 -11.43 1.20
N CYS A 239 3.35 -11.23 2.53
CA CYS A 239 2.37 -10.40 3.20
C CYS A 239 2.53 -8.92 2.85
N TRP A 240 3.74 -8.36 2.86
CA TRP A 240 3.93 -6.92 2.71
C TRP A 240 4.29 -6.46 1.30
N MET A 241 4.72 -7.38 0.42
CA MET A 241 5.03 -7.07 -0.99
C MET A 241 3.83 -7.24 -1.94
N ARG A 242 2.70 -7.69 -1.45
CA ARG A 242 1.45 -7.72 -2.22
C ARG A 242 0.88 -6.33 -2.33
#